data_3d9e9505d499a761824714258ea97061
#
_entry.id   3d9e9505d499a761824714258ea97061
#
_cell.length_a   1.000
_cell.length_b   1.000
_cell.length_c   1.000
_cell.angle_alpha   90.00
_cell.angle_beta   90.00
_cell.angle_gamma   90.00
#
_symmetry.space_group_name_H-M   'P 1'
#
loop_
_entity.id
_entity.type
_entity.pdbx_description
1 polymer ?
#
loop_
_entity_poly.entity_id
_entity_poly.type
_entity_poly.pdbx_seq_one_letter_code
_entity_poly.pdbx_strand_id
1 'polypeptide(L)'
;LSERKHTLAVKSWDVANNSSEASVEFVVVKEKKLKIDHVLNYPNPFTSHTEFWFEHNQPGIPMDVKIEVFTVSGKLVKSIDQLILSEGYRVNNISWDGRDDFGDKIGKGVYLYKVKVRSRNGTMAEKIEKLVIL
;
A
#
# COMPACT_ATOMS: atom_id res chain seq x y z
N LEU A 1 7.29 4.69 22.24
CA LEU A 1 7.02 4.12 22.39
C LEU A 1 7.15 3.15 21.99
N SER A 2 6.91 3.01 21.86
CA SER A 2 6.68 2.01 21.58
C SER A 2 6.32 1.32 21.36
N GLU A 3 5.87 1.23 21.30
CA GLU A 3 5.21 0.76 21.34
C GLU A 3 5.16 0.55 21.91
N ARG A 4 4.78 1.28 22.33
CA ARG A 4 4.37 1.34 23.04
C ARG A 4 4.37 1.60 23.40
N LYS A 5 4.00 2.02 23.78
CA LYS A 5 3.47 2.56 24.19
C LYS A 5 3.94 3.18 24.11
N HIS A 6 3.67 4.02 23.91
CA HIS A 6 3.67 4.60 24.10
C HIS A 6 3.75 4.86 24.31
N THR A 7 3.36 5.07 24.53
CA THR A 7 2.89 5.39 25.04
C THR A 7 3.14 5.89 25.20
N LEU A 8 2.83 6.53 25.34
CA LEU A 8 2.60 6.99 25.75
C LEU A 8 2.73 6.91 26.29
N ALA A 9 2.57 6.91 26.58
CA ALA A 9 2.25 6.89 27.33
C ALA A 9 1.93 6.93 27.89
N VAL A 10 1.68 6.88 28.39
CA VAL A 10 1.13 7.09 29.07
C VAL A 10 1.41 7.37 30.02
N LYS A 11 1.38 7.81 30.37
CA LYS A 11 1.41 8.08 31.46
C LYS A 11 0.68 8.89 31.87
N SER A 12 0.11 8.79 32.36
CA SER A 12 -0.68 9.66 32.73
C SER A 12 -0.26 10.41 33.73
N TRP A 13 -0.20 11.28 33.96
CA TRP A 13 0.02 11.88 34.86
C TRP A 13 -0.84 12.76 35.05
N ASP A 14 -1.22 13.02 35.87
CA ASP A 14 -2.01 13.54 36.28
C ASP A 14 -1.75 14.58 36.85
N VAL A 15 -2.20 15.23 36.96
CA VAL A 15 -2.07 16.14 37.39
C VAL A 15 -2.70 16.44 38.32
N ALA A 16 -2.89 16.70 39.11
CA ALA A 16 -3.45 16.89 39.86
C ALA A 16 -3.88 17.14 40.47
N ASN A 17 -4.09 17.17 40.59
CA ASN A 17 -4.51 17.19 41.01
C ASN A 17 -5.08 16.99 41.60
N ASN A 18 -5.39 17.08 41.76
CA ASN A 18 -5.96 16.81 42.09
C ASN A 18 -6.72 16.40 42.42
N SER A 19 -7.09 16.47 42.46
CA SER A 19 -7.74 15.94 42.58
C SER A 19 -8.49 15.46 42.26
N SER A 20 -8.99 15.49 41.91
CA SER A 20 -9.57 14.94 41.25
C SER A 20 -9.21 14.61 40.44
N GLU A 21 -9.07 14.23 40.15
CA GLU A 21 -8.76 13.89 39.29
C GLU A 21 -9.04 13.30 38.61
N ALA A 22 -9.21 13.74 38.32
CA ALA A 22 -9.71 13.15 37.23
C ALA A 22 -8.59 12.69 36.48
N SER A 23 -8.45 11.57 36.37
CA SER A 23 -7.38 11.13 35.58
C SER A 23 -7.83 11.10 34.16
N VAL A 24 -7.05 11.64 33.34
CA VAL A 24 -7.22 11.43 31.95
C VAL A 24 -6.53 10.15 31.63
N GLU A 25 -7.30 9.26 31.12
CA GLU A 25 -6.75 8.01 30.76
C GLU A 25 -6.37 8.08 29.30
N PHE A 26 -5.11 7.93 29.04
CA PHE A 26 -4.68 7.82 27.66
C PHE A 26 -4.79 6.39 27.23
N VAL A 27 -5.56 6.18 26.20
CA VAL A 27 -5.55 4.91 25.53
C VAL A 27 -4.52 5.03 24.43
N VAL A 28 -3.42 4.38 24.58
CA VAL A 28 -2.41 4.37 23.53
C VAL A 28 -2.83 3.33 22.54
N VAL A 29 -3.35 3.80 21.41
CA VAL A 29 -3.75 2.91 20.32
C VAL A 29 -2.59 2.84 19.38
N LYS A 30 -2.03 1.67 19.24
CA LYS A 30 -1.01 1.46 18.25
C LYS A 30 -1.62 1.61 16.89
N GLU A 31 -1.04 2.45 16.07
CA GLU A 31 -1.44 2.51 14.69
C GLU A 31 -1.21 1.17 14.04
N LYS A 32 -2.22 0.71 13.32
CA LYS A 32 -2.11 -0.53 12.62
C LYS A 32 -1.17 -0.33 11.44
N LYS A 33 -0.11 -1.12 11.42
CA LYS A 33 0.85 -1.03 10.34
C LYS A 33 0.25 -1.65 9.10
N LEU A 34 0.39 -0.93 7.99
CA LEU A 34 -0.11 -1.42 6.71
C LEU A 34 0.68 -2.65 6.28
N LYS A 35 -0.05 -3.67 5.87
CA LYS A 35 0.52 -4.87 5.25
C LYS A 35 -0.22 -5.13 3.96
N ILE A 36 0.52 -5.52 2.93
CA ILE A 36 -0.08 -5.95 1.68
C ILE A 36 0.38 -7.37 1.40
N ASP A 37 -0.48 -8.13 0.73
CA ASP A 37 -0.27 -9.54 0.48
C ASP A 37 -0.98 -9.94 -0.78
N HIS A 38 -0.67 -11.14 -1.27
CA HIS A 38 -1.31 -11.69 -2.46
C HIS A 38 -1.27 -10.71 -3.63
N VAL A 39 -0.10 -10.11 -3.85
CA VAL A 39 0.10 -9.19 -4.94
C VAL A 39 0.24 -9.99 -6.22
N LEU A 40 -0.61 -9.68 -7.20
CA LEU A 40 -0.56 -10.37 -8.49
C LEU A 40 -1.16 -9.46 -9.56
N ASN A 41 -0.93 -9.82 -10.79
CA ASN A 41 -1.65 -9.22 -11.90
C ASN A 41 -2.39 -10.33 -12.63
N TYR A 42 -3.58 -10.01 -13.12
CA TYR A 42 -4.40 -10.98 -13.82
C TYR A 42 -5.04 -10.34 -15.04
N PRO A 43 -4.97 -10.97 -16.20
CA PRO A 43 -4.24 -12.19 -16.49
C PRO A 43 -2.72 -12.01 -16.49
N ASN A 44 -2.01 -13.10 -16.25
CA ASN A 44 -0.55 -13.13 -16.30
C ASN A 44 -0.15 -14.53 -16.76
N PRO A 45 0.40 -14.71 -17.95
CA PRO A 45 0.78 -13.68 -18.93
C PRO A 45 -0.42 -12.98 -19.57
N PHE A 46 -0.18 -11.83 -20.14
CA PHE A 46 -1.24 -11.09 -20.82
C PHE A 46 -0.75 -10.57 -22.16
N THR A 47 -1.70 -10.21 -23.02
CA THR A 47 -1.38 -9.67 -24.35
C THR A 47 -1.80 -8.22 -24.49
N SER A 48 -3.02 -7.87 -24.09
CA SER A 48 -3.56 -6.54 -24.31
C SER A 48 -3.79 -5.74 -23.05
N HIS A 49 -4.08 -6.40 -21.94
CA HIS A 49 -4.29 -5.68 -20.69
C HIS A 49 -4.19 -6.66 -19.52
N THR A 50 -3.96 -6.10 -18.35
CA THR A 50 -3.95 -6.84 -17.11
C THR A 50 -4.47 -5.92 -16.01
N GLU A 51 -4.82 -6.49 -14.88
CA GLU A 51 -5.22 -5.73 -13.71
C GLU A 51 -4.34 -6.13 -12.55
N PHE A 52 -3.95 -5.16 -11.74
CA PHE A 52 -3.15 -5.41 -10.55
C PHE A 52 -4.07 -5.62 -9.37
N TRP A 53 -3.79 -6.66 -8.61
CA TRP A 53 -4.58 -7.06 -7.46
C TRP A 53 -3.67 -7.15 -6.25
N PHE A 54 -4.19 -6.76 -5.11
CA PHE A 54 -3.50 -7.03 -3.84
C PHE A 54 -4.51 -7.01 -2.70
N GLU A 55 -4.10 -7.60 -1.58
CA GLU A 55 -4.88 -7.57 -0.36
C GLU A 55 -4.16 -6.71 0.65
N HIS A 56 -4.93 -6.08 1.54
CA HIS A 56 -4.40 -5.19 2.55
C HIS A 56 -5.18 -5.37 3.85
N ASN A 57 -4.67 -4.76 4.92
CA ASN A 57 -5.26 -4.93 6.24
C ASN A 57 -5.90 -3.64 6.77
N GLN A 58 -6.20 -2.66 5.89
CA GLN A 58 -6.74 -1.38 6.33
C GLN A 58 -7.96 -0.98 5.50
N PRO A 59 -9.06 -1.76 5.59
CA PRO A 59 -10.27 -1.41 4.85
C PRO A 59 -10.84 -0.08 5.35
N GLY A 60 -11.40 0.69 4.42
CA GLY A 60 -12.02 1.96 4.77
C GLY A 60 -11.06 3.12 4.94
N ILE A 61 -9.76 2.90 4.78
CA ILE A 61 -8.77 3.97 4.90
C ILE A 61 -8.23 4.28 3.51
N PRO A 62 -8.25 5.55 3.09
CA PRO A 62 -7.71 5.89 1.78
C PRO A 62 -6.22 5.55 1.67
N MET A 63 -5.83 5.08 0.52
CA MET A 63 -4.46 4.66 0.27
C MET A 63 -3.98 5.24 -1.05
N ASP A 64 -2.74 5.70 -1.06
CA ASP A 64 -2.07 6.07 -2.30
C ASP A 64 -1.34 4.85 -2.80
N VAL A 65 -1.66 4.43 -4.01
CA VAL A 65 -1.07 3.23 -4.61
C VAL A 65 -0.23 3.66 -5.79
N LYS A 66 1.02 3.23 -5.80
CA LYS A 66 1.92 3.48 -6.90
C LYS A 66 2.43 2.15 -7.42
N ILE A 67 2.23 1.93 -8.71
CA ILE A 67 2.72 0.72 -9.36
C ILE A 67 3.75 1.13 -10.39
N GLU A 68 4.94 0.58 -10.28
CA GLU A 68 6.04 0.88 -11.20
C GLU A 68 6.45 -0.40 -11.89
N VAL A 69 6.51 -0.36 -13.21
CA VAL A 69 6.90 -1.52 -14.02
C VAL A 69 8.29 -1.27 -14.56
N PHE A 70 9.15 -2.26 -14.39
CA PHE A 70 10.57 -2.18 -14.76
C PHE A 70 10.95 -3.31 -15.68
N THR A 71 11.93 -3.04 -16.54
CA THR A 71 12.63 -4.14 -17.21
C THR A 71 13.41 -4.94 -16.17
N VAL A 72 13.84 -6.14 -16.54
CA VAL A 72 14.64 -6.95 -15.61
C VAL A 72 15.98 -6.30 -15.29
N SER A 73 16.43 -5.38 -16.11
CA SER A 73 17.68 -4.63 -15.83
C SER A 73 17.43 -3.41 -14.96
N GLY A 74 16.18 -3.15 -14.57
CA GLY A 74 15.88 -2.08 -13.63
C GLY A 74 15.43 -0.77 -14.25
N LYS A 75 15.19 -0.74 -15.56
CA LYS A 75 14.75 0.48 -16.23
C LYS A 75 13.25 0.65 -16.05
N LEU A 76 12.83 1.80 -15.55
CA LEU A 76 11.41 2.11 -15.36
C LEU A 76 10.75 2.31 -16.72
N VAL A 77 9.63 1.62 -16.94
CA VAL A 77 8.87 1.77 -18.21
C VAL A 77 7.49 2.35 -17.98
N LYS A 78 6.89 2.14 -16.83
CA LYS A 78 5.53 2.63 -16.55
C LYS A 78 5.36 2.94 -15.08
N SER A 79 4.66 4.03 -14.81
CA SER A 79 4.32 4.41 -13.44
C SER A 79 2.82 4.71 -13.40
N ILE A 80 2.12 4.09 -12.47
CA ILE A 80 0.69 4.27 -12.28
C ILE A 80 0.49 4.75 -10.85
N ASP A 81 -0.19 5.89 -10.70
CA ASP A 81 -0.52 6.44 -9.39
C ASP A 81 -2.03 6.51 -9.26
N GLN A 82 -2.54 6.06 -8.14
CA GLN A 82 -3.98 6.05 -7.94
C GLN A 82 -4.30 6.17 -6.46
N LEU A 83 -5.29 7.01 -6.15
CA LEU A 83 -5.83 7.08 -4.80
C LEU A 83 -6.99 6.11 -4.73
N ILE A 84 -6.96 5.22 -3.75
CA ILE A 84 -7.93 4.14 -3.66
C ILE A 84 -8.55 4.15 -2.27
N LEU A 85 -9.87 4.05 -2.24
CA LEU A 85 -10.60 3.76 -1.02
C LEU A 85 -11.27 2.40 -1.21
N SER A 86 -10.76 1.42 -0.50
CA SER A 86 -11.26 0.06 -0.58
C SER A 86 -12.02 -0.23 0.70
N GLU A 87 -13.28 -0.61 0.58
CA GLU A 87 -14.08 -0.94 1.74
C GLU A 87 -13.85 -2.37 2.20
N GLY A 88 -13.30 -3.21 1.34
CA GLY A 88 -12.89 -4.54 1.70
C GLY A 88 -11.39 -4.62 1.86
N TYR A 89 -10.91 -5.84 1.87
CA TYR A 89 -9.48 -6.13 2.05
C TYR A 89 -8.75 -6.32 0.73
N ARG A 90 -9.44 -6.23 -0.40
CA ARG A 90 -8.85 -6.49 -1.70
C ARG A 90 -9.00 -5.30 -2.62
N VAL A 91 -7.95 -5.00 -3.34
CA VAL A 91 -7.96 -4.05 -4.43
C VAL A 91 -7.71 -4.82 -5.72
N ASN A 92 -8.59 -4.67 -6.71
CA ASN A 92 -8.47 -5.45 -7.94
C ASN A 92 -8.90 -4.66 -9.17
N ASN A 93 -8.85 -3.34 -9.13
CA ASN A 93 -9.36 -2.53 -10.22
C ASN A 93 -8.34 -1.56 -10.77
N ILE A 94 -7.06 -1.88 -10.67
CA ILE A 94 -6.01 -1.04 -11.24
C ILE A 94 -5.58 -1.70 -12.55
N SER A 95 -6.02 -1.14 -13.67
CA SER A 95 -5.77 -1.74 -14.97
C SER A 95 -4.59 -1.10 -15.67
N TRP A 96 -3.97 -1.88 -16.55
CA TRP A 96 -2.84 -1.44 -17.35
C TRP A 96 -2.93 -2.11 -18.72
N ASP A 97 -2.67 -1.32 -19.75
CA ASP A 97 -2.80 -1.76 -21.13
C ASP A 97 -1.48 -2.19 -21.75
N GLY A 98 -0.42 -2.32 -20.97
CA GLY A 98 0.87 -2.77 -21.49
C GLY A 98 1.63 -1.70 -22.25
N ARG A 99 1.27 -0.43 -22.06
CA ARG A 99 1.97 0.67 -22.71
C ARG A 99 2.86 1.40 -21.72
N ASP A 100 3.95 1.96 -22.24
CA ASP A 100 4.84 2.75 -21.40
C ASP A 100 4.21 4.13 -21.12
N ASP A 101 4.96 4.97 -20.42
CA ASP A 101 4.46 6.30 -20.06
C ASP A 101 4.30 7.22 -21.25
N PHE A 102 4.86 6.85 -22.39
CA PHE A 102 4.73 7.62 -23.63
C PHE A 102 3.61 7.10 -24.51
N GLY A 103 2.93 6.04 -24.10
CA GLY A 103 1.82 5.48 -24.86
C GLY A 103 2.21 4.41 -25.85
N ASP A 104 3.46 4.00 -25.86
CA ASP A 104 3.94 2.97 -26.77
C ASP A 104 3.84 1.60 -26.15
N LYS A 105 3.48 0.61 -26.95
CA LYS A 105 3.47 -0.77 -26.47
C LYS A 105 4.88 -1.22 -26.16
N ILE A 106 5.06 -1.85 -25.01
CA ILE A 106 6.36 -2.40 -24.68
C ILE A 106 6.46 -3.83 -25.20
N GLY A 107 7.68 -4.30 -25.36
CA GLY A 107 7.92 -5.59 -25.99
C GLY A 107 7.46 -6.76 -25.16
N LYS A 108 7.39 -7.90 -25.83
CA LYS A 108 7.09 -9.16 -25.16
C LYS A 108 8.24 -9.52 -24.24
N GLY A 109 7.93 -10.19 -23.17
CA GLY A 109 8.95 -10.65 -22.27
C GLY A 109 8.58 -10.53 -20.82
N VAL A 110 9.59 -10.64 -19.96
CA VAL A 110 9.43 -10.64 -18.52
C VAL A 110 9.77 -9.26 -17.98
N TYR A 111 8.91 -8.78 -17.10
CA TYR A 111 9.07 -7.49 -16.43
C TYR A 111 8.85 -7.68 -14.94
N LEU A 112 9.37 -6.75 -14.16
CA LEU A 112 9.12 -6.70 -12.73
C LEU A 112 8.21 -5.51 -12.45
N TYR A 113 7.36 -5.64 -11.46
CA TYR A 113 6.58 -4.49 -11.03
C TYR A 113 6.59 -4.40 -9.51
N LYS A 114 6.57 -3.16 -9.03
CA LYS A 114 6.56 -2.88 -7.60
C LYS A 114 5.24 -2.22 -7.28
N VAL A 115 4.52 -2.78 -6.31
CA VAL A 115 3.31 -2.17 -5.76
C VAL A 115 3.70 -1.53 -4.45
N LYS A 116 3.61 -0.20 -4.40
CA LYS A 116 3.92 0.57 -3.20
C LYS A 116 2.63 1.22 -2.74
N VAL A 117 2.27 0.98 -1.50
CA VAL A 117 1.01 1.48 -0.95
C VAL A 117 1.34 2.31 0.28
N ARG A 118 0.74 3.50 0.34
CA ARG A 118 0.88 4.38 1.48
C ARG A 118 -0.50 4.64 2.03
N SER A 119 -0.71 4.27 3.28
CA SER A 119 -1.96 4.52 3.97
C SER A 119 -2.01 5.95 4.46
N ARG A 120 -3.20 6.51 4.57
CA ARG A 120 -3.37 7.86 5.11
C ARG A 120 -2.98 7.95 6.57
N ASN A 121 -2.82 6.83 7.25
CA ASN A 121 -2.29 6.88 8.61
C ASN A 121 -0.76 6.97 8.63
N GLY A 122 -0.11 7.06 7.47
CA GLY A 122 1.32 7.28 7.38
C GLY A 122 2.18 6.06 7.21
N THR A 123 1.60 4.85 7.29
CA THR A 123 2.38 3.64 7.12
C THR A 123 2.44 3.24 5.65
N MET A 124 3.47 2.50 5.28
CA MET A 124 3.73 2.12 3.90
C MET A 124 4.06 0.65 3.82
N ALA A 125 3.78 0.06 2.67
CA ALA A 125 4.16 -1.31 2.37
C ALA A 125 4.45 -1.41 0.88
N GLU A 126 5.32 -2.35 0.50
CA GLU A 126 5.60 -2.56 -0.92
C GLU A 126 5.95 -4.01 -1.17
N LYS A 127 5.69 -4.44 -2.38
CA LYS A 127 6.01 -5.78 -2.86
C LYS A 127 6.44 -5.70 -4.31
N ILE A 128 7.31 -6.61 -4.70
CA ILE A 128 7.79 -6.72 -6.08
C ILE A 128 7.39 -8.08 -6.60
N GLU A 129 6.81 -8.09 -7.80
CA GLU A 129 6.40 -9.32 -8.45
C GLU A 129 6.79 -9.29 -9.91
N LYS A 130 6.58 -10.39 -10.58
CA LYS A 130 6.98 -10.57 -11.96
C LYS A 130 5.73 -10.67 -12.83
N LEU A 131 5.79 -10.08 -14.02
CA LEU A 131 4.74 -10.25 -15.00
C LEU A 131 5.35 -10.59 -16.36
N VAL A 132 4.51 -11.16 -17.22
CA VAL A 132 4.95 -11.59 -18.53
C VAL A 132 3.99 -11.03 -19.57
N ILE A 133 4.54 -10.41 -20.61
CA ILE A 133 3.78 -9.94 -21.77
C ILE A 133 4.04 -10.88 -22.92
N LEU A 134 2.97 -11.38 -23.50
CA LEU A 134 3.05 -12.29 -24.64
C LEU A 134 2.97 -11.54 -25.97
#